data_3a53e38043f1f6ac86436a79e33ea892
#
_entry.id   3a53e38043f1f6ac86436a79e33ea892
#
_cell.length_a   1.000
_cell.length_b   1.000
_cell.length_c   1.000
_cell.angle_alpha   90.00
_cell.angle_beta   90.00
_cell.angle_gamma   90.00
#
_symmetry.space_group_name_H-M   'P 1'
#
loop_
_entity.id
_entity.type
_entity.pdbx_description
1 polymer ?
#
loop_
_entity_poly.entity_id
_entity_poly.type
_entity_poly.pdbx_seq_one_letter_code
_entity_poly.pdbx_strand_id
1 'polypeptide(L)'
;MLFEDIYTKHRDLRVHIDSPVAYNMFCNYFVKTLADTYNEGPLVIMCIGTDRSTGDALGPLVGERLHKVCKYAKVFGNLEEPVHAVNLEKVLDKVQSTYKNPFIIAIDASLGRSENVGTIKIAPGALKPEIGR
;
A
#
# COMPACT_ATOMS: atom_id res chain seq x y z
N MET A 1 4.51 -14.55 -26.07
CA MET A 1 4.31 -13.24 -25.44
C MET A 1 5.65 -12.58 -25.20
N LEU A 2 5.77 -11.34 -25.60
CA LEU A 2 6.99 -10.59 -25.38
C LEU A 2 7.17 -10.28 -23.89
N PHE A 3 8.41 -10.21 -23.46
CA PHE A 3 8.75 -9.86 -22.10
C PHE A 3 8.13 -8.54 -21.66
N GLU A 4 8.16 -7.56 -22.56
CA GLU A 4 7.57 -6.25 -22.30
C GLU A 4 6.08 -6.32 -22.09
N ASP A 5 5.39 -7.19 -22.82
CA ASP A 5 3.95 -7.38 -22.66
C ASP A 5 3.64 -8.00 -21.30
N ILE A 6 4.45 -8.95 -20.85
CA ILE A 6 4.31 -9.52 -19.52
C ILE A 6 4.49 -8.44 -18.47
N TYR A 7 5.52 -7.63 -18.62
CA TYR A 7 5.86 -6.59 -17.67
C TYR A 7 4.76 -5.52 -17.58
N THR A 8 4.28 -5.05 -18.73
CA THR A 8 3.25 -4.02 -18.76
C THR A 8 1.91 -4.54 -18.28
N LYS A 9 1.56 -5.77 -18.62
CA LYS A 9 0.28 -6.37 -18.22
C LYS A 9 0.22 -6.70 -16.74
N HIS A 10 1.37 -6.91 -16.11
CA HIS A 10 1.43 -7.28 -14.71
C HIS A 10 1.76 -6.12 -13.79
N ARG A 11 1.54 -4.90 -14.25
CA ARG A 11 1.68 -3.72 -13.38
C ARG A 11 0.64 -3.69 -12.28
N ASP A 12 -0.55 -4.18 -12.59
CA ASP A 12 -1.66 -4.19 -11.65
C ASP A 12 -2.13 -5.61 -11.43
N LEU A 13 -2.33 -5.95 -10.18
CA LEU A 13 -3.05 -7.16 -9.81
C LEU A 13 -4.30 -6.75 -9.06
N ARG A 14 -5.42 -7.37 -9.40
CA ARG A 14 -6.66 -7.24 -8.63
C ARG A 14 -7.16 -8.61 -8.29
N VAL A 15 -7.35 -8.89 -7.01
CA VAL A 15 -7.86 -10.16 -6.52
C VAL A 15 -9.05 -9.94 -5.62
N HIS A 16 -10.04 -10.82 -5.72
CA HIS A 16 -11.19 -10.78 -4.83
C HIS A 16 -10.86 -11.57 -3.56
N ILE A 17 -11.17 -10.99 -2.40
CA ILE A 17 -10.82 -11.58 -1.11
C ILE A 17 -11.51 -12.93 -0.87
N ASP A 18 -12.64 -13.17 -1.54
CA ASP A 18 -13.36 -14.44 -1.44
C ASP A 18 -12.80 -15.54 -2.32
N SER A 19 -11.88 -15.20 -3.22
CA SER A 19 -11.26 -16.21 -4.07
C SER A 19 -10.37 -17.13 -3.23
N PRO A 20 -10.49 -18.45 -3.41
CA PRO A 20 -9.65 -19.39 -2.65
C PRO A 20 -8.16 -19.28 -2.97
N VAL A 21 -7.81 -18.63 -4.08
CA VAL A 21 -6.40 -18.44 -4.48
C VAL A 21 -5.92 -17.00 -4.23
N ALA A 22 -6.75 -16.14 -3.63
CA ALA A 22 -6.42 -14.72 -3.45
C ALA A 22 -5.12 -14.52 -2.67
N TYR A 23 -4.97 -15.24 -1.56
CA TYR A 23 -3.78 -15.10 -0.73
C TYR A 23 -2.51 -15.45 -1.51
N ASN A 24 -2.51 -16.58 -2.20
CA ASN A 24 -1.34 -17.00 -2.95
C ASN A 24 -1.04 -16.07 -4.11
N MET A 25 -2.06 -15.61 -4.82
CA MET A 25 -1.87 -14.66 -5.91
C MET A 25 -1.32 -13.34 -5.41
N PHE A 26 -1.86 -12.84 -4.32
CA PHE A 26 -1.41 -11.60 -3.72
C PHE A 26 0.06 -11.71 -3.29
N CYS A 27 0.40 -12.76 -2.54
CA CYS A 27 1.77 -12.92 -2.03
C CYS A 27 2.77 -13.09 -3.17
N ASN A 28 2.45 -13.91 -4.16
CA ASN A 28 3.34 -14.15 -5.28
C ASN A 28 3.58 -12.88 -6.09
N TYR A 29 2.53 -12.13 -6.36
CA TYR A 29 2.64 -10.88 -7.11
C TYR A 29 3.40 -9.84 -6.30
N PHE A 30 3.10 -9.72 -5.02
CA PHE A 30 3.75 -8.74 -4.15
C PHE A 30 5.25 -9.01 -4.05
N VAL A 31 5.63 -10.26 -3.80
CA VAL A 31 7.04 -10.64 -3.68
C VAL A 31 7.78 -10.40 -4.99
N LYS A 32 7.17 -10.77 -6.10
CA LYS A 32 7.77 -10.59 -7.41
C LYS A 32 7.94 -9.11 -7.75
N THR A 33 6.90 -8.31 -7.51
CA THR A 33 6.95 -6.87 -7.78
C THR A 33 7.98 -6.21 -6.91
N LEU A 34 8.05 -6.58 -5.65
CA LEU A 34 9.04 -6.04 -4.73
C LEU A 34 10.45 -6.40 -5.17
N ALA A 35 10.68 -7.66 -5.57
CA ALA A 35 11.98 -8.10 -6.05
C ALA A 35 12.42 -7.34 -7.30
N ASP A 36 11.47 -6.98 -8.17
CA ASP A 36 11.77 -6.28 -9.43
C ASP A 36 11.97 -4.78 -9.21
N THR A 37 11.37 -4.19 -8.19
CA THR A 37 11.34 -2.74 -8.01
C THR A 37 12.11 -2.23 -6.81
N TYR A 38 12.17 -3.00 -5.74
CA TYR A 38 12.94 -2.63 -4.57
C TYR A 38 14.34 -3.15 -4.69
N ASN A 39 15.31 -2.26 -4.61
CA ASN A 39 16.70 -2.63 -4.75
C ASN A 39 17.38 -2.69 -3.38
N GLU A 40 17.53 -1.56 -2.76
CA GLU A 40 18.11 -1.47 -1.41
C GLU A 40 17.72 -0.13 -0.80
N GLY A 41 18.03 0.04 0.46
CA GLY A 41 17.78 1.26 1.17
C GLY A 41 16.57 1.18 2.08
N PRO A 42 16.13 2.33 2.60
CA PRO A 42 15.02 2.34 3.55
C PRO A 42 13.72 1.88 2.91
N LEU A 43 13.06 0.95 3.56
CA LEU A 43 11.73 0.49 3.18
C LEU A 43 10.72 1.11 4.14
N VAL A 44 9.75 1.84 3.60
CA VAL A 44 8.74 2.55 4.37
C VAL A 44 7.37 2.03 3.96
N ILE A 45 6.55 1.69 4.94
CA ILE A 45 5.16 1.29 4.70
C ILE A 45 4.27 2.40 5.25
N MET A 46 3.47 2.98 4.35
CA MET A 46 2.57 4.08 4.66
C MET A 46 1.15 3.55 4.70
N CYS A 47 0.59 3.44 5.90
CA CYS A 47 -0.76 2.91 6.10
C CYS A 47 -1.72 4.08 6.23
N ILE A 48 -2.50 4.33 5.17
CA ILE A 48 -3.30 5.54 5.02
C ILE A 48 -4.75 5.25 5.38
N GLY A 49 -5.32 6.12 6.20
CA GLY A 49 -6.72 6.03 6.56
C GLY A 49 -6.99 6.50 7.97
N THR A 50 -8.26 6.36 8.37
CA THR A 50 -8.71 6.74 9.71
C THR A 50 -9.77 5.74 10.16
N ASP A 51 -9.86 5.54 11.48
CA ASP A 51 -10.89 4.67 12.05
C ASP A 51 -12.23 5.38 12.27
N ARG A 52 -12.32 6.66 11.94
CA ARG A 52 -13.57 7.41 12.02
C ARG A 52 -14.63 6.88 11.06
N SER A 53 -14.20 6.24 9.99
CA SER A 53 -15.09 5.67 8.99
C SER A 53 -14.65 4.23 8.75
N THR A 54 -15.61 3.31 8.77
CA THR A 54 -15.34 1.90 8.50
C THR A 54 -14.70 1.71 7.13
N GLY A 55 -15.10 2.53 6.14
CA GLY A 55 -14.54 2.44 4.79
C GLY A 55 -13.08 2.87 4.69
N ASP A 56 -12.56 3.60 5.67
CA ASP A 56 -11.19 4.12 5.67
C ASP A 56 -10.29 3.45 6.70
N ALA A 57 -10.75 2.41 7.35
CA ALA A 57 -10.04 1.84 8.48
C ALA A 57 -8.97 0.82 8.12
N LEU A 58 -8.90 0.39 6.86
CA LEU A 58 -7.94 -0.65 6.45
C LEU A 58 -6.51 -0.28 6.78
N GLY A 59 -6.07 0.92 6.37
CA GLY A 59 -4.71 1.38 6.61
C GLY A 59 -4.32 1.35 8.08
N PRO A 60 -5.06 2.03 8.95
CA PRO A 60 -4.75 2.03 10.39
C PRO A 60 -4.74 0.65 11.03
N LEU A 61 -5.64 -0.24 10.62
CA LEU A 61 -5.68 -1.61 11.17
C LEU A 61 -4.48 -2.42 10.74
N VAL A 62 -4.09 -2.33 9.47
CA VAL A 62 -2.88 -2.99 8.96
C VAL A 62 -1.65 -2.41 9.65
N GLY A 63 -1.58 -1.08 9.78
CA GLY A 63 -0.48 -0.41 10.45
C GLY A 63 -0.32 -0.84 11.90
N GLU A 64 -1.44 -0.98 12.60
CA GLU A 64 -1.45 -1.45 13.97
C GLU A 64 -0.79 -2.84 14.08
N ARG A 65 -1.14 -3.73 13.16
CA ARG A 65 -0.57 -5.07 13.12
C ARG A 65 0.90 -5.06 12.72
N LEU A 66 1.24 -4.29 11.70
CA LEU A 66 2.62 -4.24 11.19
C LEU A 66 3.59 -3.64 12.21
N HIS A 67 3.15 -2.66 13.00
CA HIS A 67 3.99 -2.12 14.06
C HIS A 67 4.44 -3.19 15.05
N LYS A 68 3.63 -4.20 15.25
CA LYS A 68 3.94 -5.28 16.19
C LYS A 68 4.85 -6.35 15.60
N VAL A 69 4.72 -6.64 14.31
CA VAL A 69 5.35 -7.82 13.71
C VAL A 69 6.42 -7.49 12.67
N CYS A 70 6.39 -6.31 12.06
CA CYS A 70 7.33 -5.95 11.00
C CYS A 70 8.53 -5.23 11.59
N LYS A 71 9.72 -5.78 11.35
CA LYS A 71 10.96 -5.20 11.86
C LYS A 71 11.91 -4.72 10.76
N TYR A 72 11.55 -4.99 9.51
CA TYR A 72 12.40 -4.68 8.36
C TYR A 72 12.04 -3.38 7.67
N ALA A 73 10.90 -2.81 7.99
CA ALA A 73 10.41 -1.59 7.39
C ALA A 73 10.00 -0.59 8.47
N LYS A 74 10.02 0.68 8.10
CA LYS A 74 9.45 1.73 8.94
C LYS A 74 7.99 1.87 8.59
N VAL A 75 7.11 1.69 9.57
CA VAL A 75 5.67 1.69 9.38
C VAL A 75 5.11 3.01 9.93
N PHE A 76 4.36 3.71 9.09
CA PHE A 76 3.68 4.96 9.45
C PHE A 76 2.18 4.75 9.30
N GLY A 77 1.43 5.23 10.27
CA GLY A 77 -0.02 5.12 10.26
C GLY A 77 -0.48 3.92 11.10
N ASN A 78 -1.28 4.19 12.11
CA ASN A 78 -1.93 3.18 12.93
C ASN A 78 -3.18 3.81 13.54
N LEU A 79 -3.80 3.14 14.51
CA LEU A 79 -5.01 3.65 15.13
C LEU A 79 -4.76 4.89 15.99
N GLU A 80 -3.62 4.93 16.68
CA GLU A 80 -3.27 6.02 17.58
C GLU A 80 -2.73 7.23 16.83
N GLU A 81 -1.86 7.00 15.82
CA GLU A 81 -1.26 8.05 15.02
C GLU A 81 -1.56 7.81 13.55
N PRO A 82 -2.77 8.10 13.09
CA PRO A 82 -3.15 7.80 11.71
C PRO A 82 -2.49 8.77 10.71
N VAL A 83 -2.24 8.24 9.53
CA VAL A 83 -1.88 9.01 8.35
C VAL A 83 -3.12 9.08 7.46
N HIS A 84 -3.61 10.29 7.21
CA HIS A 84 -4.85 10.49 6.47
C HIS A 84 -4.69 11.66 5.50
N ALA A 85 -5.74 11.96 4.75
CA ALA A 85 -5.67 12.96 3.68
C ALA A 85 -5.16 14.32 4.14
N VAL A 86 -5.47 14.72 5.38
CA VAL A 86 -5.09 16.03 5.90
C VAL A 86 -3.59 16.12 6.22
N ASN A 87 -3.00 15.04 6.75
CA ASN A 87 -1.59 15.07 7.16
C ASN A 87 -0.65 14.28 6.25
N LEU A 88 -1.15 13.66 5.20
CA LEU A 88 -0.35 12.79 4.33
C LEU A 88 0.87 13.52 3.76
N GLU A 89 0.68 14.72 3.23
CA GLU A 89 1.76 15.49 2.63
C GLU A 89 2.85 15.81 3.64
N LYS A 90 2.45 16.21 4.83
CA LYS A 90 3.39 16.51 5.92
C LYS A 90 4.18 15.26 6.34
N VAL A 91 3.51 14.12 6.43
CA VAL A 91 4.18 12.86 6.79
C VAL A 91 5.14 12.43 5.68
N LEU A 92 4.75 12.58 4.42
CA LEU A 92 5.63 12.26 3.28
C LEU A 92 6.87 13.14 3.30
N ASP A 93 6.73 14.44 3.56
CA ASP A 93 7.88 15.35 3.66
C ASP A 93 8.82 14.91 4.77
N LYS A 94 8.27 14.52 5.90
CA LYS A 94 9.06 14.01 7.02
C LYS A 94 9.81 12.73 6.65
N VAL A 95 9.14 11.82 5.97
CA VAL A 95 9.75 10.56 5.52
C VAL A 95 10.90 10.84 4.56
N GLN A 96 10.68 11.71 3.58
CA GLN A 96 11.68 12.03 2.57
C GLN A 96 12.87 12.81 3.15
N SER A 97 12.66 13.59 4.20
CA SER A 97 13.76 14.28 4.87
C SER A 97 14.51 13.39 5.86
N THR A 98 13.87 12.35 6.38
CA THR A 98 14.46 11.45 7.36
C THR A 98 15.24 10.32 6.70
N TYR A 99 14.72 9.79 5.61
CA TYR A 99 15.28 8.63 4.92
C TYR A 99 15.74 9.01 3.53
N LYS A 100 16.93 8.55 3.15
CA LYS A 100 17.47 8.84 1.82
C LYS A 100 16.89 7.86 0.80
N ASN A 101 16.20 8.41 -0.20
CA ASN A 101 15.58 7.63 -1.28
C ASN A 101 14.74 6.46 -0.76
N PRO A 102 13.75 6.72 0.09
CA PRO A 102 12.96 5.63 0.65
C PRO A 102 12.10 4.97 -0.44
N PHE A 103 11.99 3.64 -0.35
CA PHE A 103 11.01 2.91 -1.15
C PHE A 103 9.72 2.85 -0.32
N ILE A 104 8.64 3.37 -0.87
CA ILE A 104 7.38 3.52 -0.13
C ILE A 104 6.35 2.55 -0.66
N ILE A 105 5.79 1.75 0.23
CA ILE A 105 4.61 0.93 -0.03
C ILE A 105 3.43 1.61 0.67
N ALA A 106 2.45 2.02 -0.11
CA ALA A 106 1.25 2.66 0.43
C ALA A 106 0.11 1.65 0.51
N ILE A 107 -0.58 1.64 1.65
CA ILE A 107 -1.75 0.81 1.89
C ILE A 107 -2.91 1.74 2.18
N ASP A 108 -3.95 1.66 1.36
CA ASP A 108 -5.08 2.57 1.45
C ASP A 108 -6.36 1.87 0.98
N ALA A 109 -7.45 2.14 1.68
CA ALA A 109 -8.76 1.76 1.19
C ALA A 109 -9.21 2.81 0.16
N SER A 110 -9.85 2.37 -0.90
CA SER A 110 -10.34 3.30 -1.90
C SER A 110 -11.81 3.06 -2.19
N LEU A 111 -12.49 4.14 -2.51
CA LEU A 111 -13.82 4.05 -3.06
C LEU A 111 -13.71 3.55 -4.50
N GLY A 112 -14.59 2.65 -4.88
CA GLY A 112 -14.55 2.08 -6.20
C GLY A 112 -15.94 1.72 -6.68
N ARG A 113 -15.98 1.15 -7.87
CA ARG A 113 -17.22 0.65 -8.44
C ARG A 113 -17.69 -0.55 -7.61
N SER A 114 -19.01 -0.80 -7.64
CA SER A 114 -19.59 -1.90 -6.88
C SER A 114 -18.97 -3.26 -7.24
N GLU A 115 -18.60 -3.47 -8.50
CA GLU A 115 -17.97 -4.73 -8.92
C GLU A 115 -16.58 -4.92 -8.33
N ASN A 116 -15.95 -3.86 -7.84
CA ASN A 116 -14.62 -3.93 -7.22
C ASN A 116 -14.66 -4.02 -5.70
N VAL A 117 -15.84 -3.97 -5.10
CA VAL A 117 -15.96 -4.12 -3.66
C VAL A 117 -15.46 -5.52 -3.25
N GLY A 118 -14.64 -5.57 -2.21
CA GLY A 118 -14.03 -6.82 -1.77
C GLY A 118 -12.81 -7.25 -2.57
N THR A 119 -12.26 -6.36 -3.39
CA THR A 119 -11.02 -6.66 -4.11
C THR A 119 -9.83 -5.92 -3.49
N ILE A 120 -8.66 -6.53 -3.64
CA ILE A 120 -7.39 -5.88 -3.32
C ILE A 120 -6.65 -5.65 -4.62
N LYS A 121 -6.17 -4.43 -4.81
CA LYS A 121 -5.40 -4.06 -5.99
C LYS A 121 -3.97 -3.73 -5.59
N ILE A 122 -3.01 -4.31 -6.30
CA ILE A 122 -1.60 -3.92 -6.20
C ILE A 122 -1.20 -3.26 -7.51
N ALA A 123 -0.63 -2.07 -7.41
CA ALA A 123 -0.20 -1.33 -8.59
C ALA A 123 1.07 -0.56 -8.27
N PRO A 124 2.06 -0.56 -9.16
CA PRO A 124 3.16 0.39 -9.05
C PRO A 124 2.67 1.78 -9.41
N GLY A 125 3.32 2.79 -8.85
CA GLY A 125 2.93 4.16 -9.16
C GLY A 125 3.53 5.16 -8.20
N ALA A 126 3.20 6.42 -8.43
CA ALA A 126 3.57 7.50 -7.55
C ALA A 126 2.48 7.70 -6.51
N LEU A 127 2.88 7.85 -5.27
CA LEU A 127 1.96 8.16 -4.18
C LEU A 127 1.61 9.64 -4.25
N LYS A 128 0.33 9.93 -4.48
CA LYS A 128 -0.18 11.29 -4.51
C LYS A 128 -1.39 11.40 -3.60
N PRO A 129 -1.50 12.46 -2.81
CA PRO A 129 -2.71 12.71 -2.05
C PRO A 129 -3.90 12.87 -3.00
N GLU A 130 -5.02 12.20 -2.71
CA GLU A 130 -6.24 12.43 -3.45
C GLU A 130 -6.98 13.63 -2.86
N ILE A 131 -7.32 14.56 -3.73
CA ILE A 131 -8.05 15.77 -3.34
C ILE A 131 -9.54 15.43 -3.29
N GLY A 132 -10.20 15.87 -2.21
CA GLY A 132 -11.64 15.68 -2.06
C GLY A 132 -12.08 14.37 -1.42
N ARG A 133 -11.19 13.66 -0.84
CA ARG A 133 -11.52 12.50 -0.02
C ARG A 133 -12.10 12.89 1.32
#